data_3b9f4ebd7c8d65634273e57c5e76a9d6
#
_entry.id   3b9f4ebd7c8d65634273e57c5e76a9d6
#
_cell.length_a   1.000
_cell.length_b   1.000
_cell.length_c   1.000
_cell.angle_alpha   90.00
_cell.angle_beta   90.00
_cell.angle_gamma   90.00
#
_symmetry.space_group_name_H-M   'P 1'
#
loop_
_entity.id
_entity.type
_entity.pdbx_description
1 polymer ?
#
loop_
_entity_poly.entity_id
_entity_poly.type
_entity_poly.pdbx_seq_one_letter_code
_entity_poly.pdbx_strand_id
1 'polypeptide(L)'
;RIKDSASKEKFTEPSSEDGTLEAVGGGFYGQLLDIDGRERTEHDLVRRYRDIAQQPECDSAIEDIINEAIVANEKDQAVAVELDRLAYPKRIKERIREEFDSVLELLNFDTKGHDIFRRWYVDGRIFYHKVIDQKNPRKGIQELRYIDPKKIRKVKEVSKEMKKGTSVELVKRVNEYYLY
;
A
#
# COMPACT_ATOMS: atom_id res chain seq x y z
N ARG A 1 -8.00 -15.19 26.43
CA ARG A 1 -7.47 -13.93 27.02
C ARG A 1 -6.09 -13.70 26.40
N ILE A 2 -6.03 -12.98 25.29
CA ILE A 2 -4.79 -12.54 24.67
C ILE A 2 -4.26 -11.42 25.56
N LYS A 3 -3.06 -11.63 26.11
CA LYS A 3 -2.36 -10.58 26.86
C LYS A 3 -1.89 -9.54 25.84
N ASP A 4 -2.37 -8.32 25.96
CA ASP A 4 -1.82 -7.17 25.26
C ASP A 4 -0.32 -7.09 25.59
N SER A 5 0.50 -7.29 24.56
CA SER A 5 1.93 -7.04 24.66
C SER A 5 2.10 -5.53 24.84
N ALA A 6 2.62 -5.12 25.98
CA ALA A 6 2.96 -3.74 26.25
C ALA A 6 3.74 -3.17 25.05
N SER A 7 3.21 -2.10 24.43
CA SER A 7 3.88 -1.42 23.34
C SER A 7 5.23 -0.91 23.87
N LYS A 8 6.34 -1.42 23.32
CA LYS A 8 7.67 -0.92 23.65
C LYS A 8 7.72 0.55 23.25
N GLU A 9 7.95 1.41 24.22
CA GLU A 9 8.17 2.84 23.98
C GLU A 9 9.36 3.00 23.02
N LYS A 10 9.12 3.64 21.86
CA LYS A 10 10.17 3.95 20.90
C LYS A 10 10.68 5.35 21.14
N PHE A 11 11.98 5.48 21.34
CA PHE A 11 12.63 6.77 21.56
C PHE A 11 12.92 7.54 20.27
N THR A 12 12.88 6.87 19.11
CA THR A 12 13.14 7.47 17.80
C THR A 12 11.87 7.55 16.98
N GLU A 13 11.66 8.68 16.33
CA GLU A 13 10.60 8.81 15.33
C GLU A 13 10.89 7.86 14.17
N PRO A 14 9.88 7.15 13.68
CA PRO A 14 10.07 6.36 12.48
C PRO A 14 10.32 7.31 11.30
N SER A 15 11.40 7.10 10.56
CA SER A 15 11.69 7.89 9.36
C SER A 15 10.61 7.68 8.30
N SER A 16 10.14 8.74 7.66
CA SER A 16 9.22 8.67 6.52
C SER A 16 9.98 9.00 5.23
N GLU A 17 10.76 8.04 4.75
CA GLU A 17 11.49 8.17 3.48
C GLU A 17 10.58 8.04 2.24
N ASP A 18 9.34 7.64 2.44
CA ASP A 18 8.34 7.35 1.41
C ASP A 18 7.51 8.57 0.98
N GLY A 19 7.84 9.78 1.45
CA GLY A 19 7.09 11.02 1.15
C GLY A 19 5.78 11.17 1.95
N THR A 20 5.59 10.34 2.99
CA THR A 20 4.44 10.44 3.90
C THR A 20 4.46 11.76 4.67
N LEU A 21 3.33 12.44 4.76
CA LEU A 21 3.19 13.63 5.58
C LEU A 21 3.11 13.25 7.06
N GLU A 22 3.96 13.84 7.89
CA GLU A 22 3.90 13.67 9.34
C GLU A 22 3.10 14.81 9.98
N ALA A 23 2.03 14.45 10.71
CA ALA A 23 1.30 15.36 11.56
C ALA A 23 1.70 15.10 13.02
N VAL A 24 2.35 16.07 13.64
CA VAL A 24 2.62 16.05 15.08
C VAL A 24 1.44 16.66 15.79
N GLY A 25 0.96 16.01 16.87
CA GLY A 25 -0.20 16.48 17.65
C GLY A 25 -0.08 17.97 18.02
N GLY A 26 -0.91 18.80 17.36
CA GLY A 26 -0.82 20.26 17.39
C GLY A 26 -1.02 20.92 16.04
N GLY A 27 -1.20 20.16 14.96
CA GLY A 27 -1.58 20.69 13.64
C GLY A 27 -0.43 21.12 12.74
N PHE A 28 0.81 20.77 13.05
CA PHE A 28 1.93 21.02 12.15
C PHE A 28 2.20 19.80 11.27
N TYR A 29 2.09 19.96 9.95
CA TYR A 29 2.48 18.93 8.99
C TYR A 29 3.99 19.06 8.77
N GLY A 30 4.75 18.04 9.20
CA GLY A 30 6.17 17.96 8.88
C GLY A 30 6.36 17.73 7.38
N GLN A 31 7.22 18.53 6.76
CA GLN A 31 7.62 18.36 5.37
C GLN A 31 9.00 17.71 5.34
N LEU A 32 9.13 16.63 4.58
CA LEU A 32 10.43 16.04 4.29
C LEU A 32 11.14 16.88 3.23
N LEU A 33 12.27 17.47 3.63
CA LEU A 33 13.17 18.18 2.71
C LEU A 33 14.21 17.21 2.17
N ASP A 34 14.47 17.28 0.87
CA ASP A 34 15.59 16.59 0.25
C ASP A 34 16.93 17.22 0.72
N ILE A 35 18.05 16.50 0.48
CA ILE A 35 19.42 17.00 0.71
C ILE A 35 19.63 18.37 0.06
N ASP A 36 18.93 18.64 -1.04
CA ASP A 36 18.95 19.93 -1.76
C ASP A 36 17.91 20.94 -1.23
N GLY A 37 17.25 20.69 -0.09
CA GLY A 37 16.24 21.57 0.50
C GLY A 37 14.89 21.60 -0.23
N ARG A 38 14.63 20.64 -1.14
CA ARG A 38 13.37 20.55 -1.87
C ARG A 38 12.38 19.65 -1.11
N GLU A 39 11.13 20.08 -1.07
CA GLU A 39 10.04 19.27 -0.52
C GLU A 39 9.83 18.02 -1.39
N ARG A 40 9.91 16.83 -0.77
CA ARG A 40 9.52 15.57 -1.38
C ARG A 40 8.13 15.20 -0.92
N THR A 41 7.14 15.42 -1.76
CA THR A 41 5.80 14.87 -1.55
C THR A 41 5.67 13.52 -2.25
N GLU A 42 4.76 12.66 -1.78
CA GLU A 42 4.42 11.41 -2.49
C GLU A 42 4.07 11.68 -3.96
N HIS A 43 3.37 12.77 -4.22
CA HIS A 43 3.02 13.21 -5.56
C HIS A 43 4.25 13.45 -6.44
N ASP A 44 5.27 14.13 -5.92
CA ASP A 44 6.49 14.45 -6.68
C ASP A 44 7.32 13.19 -6.94
N LEU A 45 7.37 12.26 -5.99
CA LEU A 45 8.04 10.96 -6.17
C LEU A 45 7.37 10.15 -7.29
N VAL A 46 6.05 9.99 -7.26
CA VAL A 46 5.31 9.28 -8.31
C VAL A 46 5.51 9.94 -9.68
N ARG A 47 5.49 11.28 -9.74
CA ARG A 47 5.75 12.00 -10.97
C ARG A 47 7.14 11.68 -11.53
N ARG A 48 8.19 11.77 -10.71
CA ARG A 48 9.57 11.46 -11.12
C ARG A 48 9.74 10.01 -11.58
N TYR A 49 9.12 9.05 -10.88
CA TYR A 49 9.17 7.65 -11.29
C TYR A 49 8.51 7.45 -12.66
N ARG A 50 7.36 8.07 -12.91
CA ARG A 50 6.69 8.02 -14.20
C ARG A 50 7.51 8.70 -15.31
N ASP A 51 8.16 9.84 -15.03
CA ASP A 51 9.02 10.53 -15.98
C ASP A 51 10.26 9.66 -16.35
N ILE A 52 10.86 8.98 -15.38
CA ILE A 52 11.98 8.05 -15.62
C ILE A 52 11.51 6.81 -16.39
N ALA A 53 10.35 6.25 -16.04
CA ALA A 53 9.80 5.08 -16.71
C ALA A 53 9.44 5.32 -18.18
N GLN A 54 9.35 6.58 -18.63
CA GLN A 54 9.14 6.94 -20.04
C GLN A 54 10.44 6.99 -20.86
N GLN A 55 11.61 6.87 -20.22
CA GLN A 55 12.87 6.79 -20.94
C GLN A 55 12.94 5.43 -21.66
N PRO A 56 13.36 5.38 -22.94
CA PRO A 56 13.28 4.17 -23.76
C PRO A 56 13.97 2.95 -23.13
N GLU A 57 15.13 3.14 -22.51
CA GLU A 57 15.89 2.06 -21.88
C GLU A 57 15.17 1.53 -20.62
N CYS A 58 14.58 2.43 -19.84
CA CYS A 58 13.83 2.06 -18.64
C CYS A 58 12.50 1.42 -19.02
N ASP A 59 11.81 1.94 -20.03
CA ASP A 59 10.54 1.41 -20.54
C ASP A 59 10.71 0.00 -21.04
N SER A 60 11.73 -0.26 -21.87
CA SER A 60 12.04 -1.61 -22.36
C SER A 60 12.34 -2.59 -21.21
N ALA A 61 13.15 -2.19 -20.24
CA ALA A 61 13.46 -3.04 -19.09
C ALA A 61 12.23 -3.32 -18.21
N ILE A 62 11.34 -2.34 -18.04
CA ILE A 62 10.09 -2.52 -17.32
C ILE A 62 9.17 -3.50 -18.05
N GLU A 63 9.03 -3.38 -19.38
CA GLU A 63 8.23 -4.31 -20.18
C GLU A 63 8.77 -5.76 -20.09
N ASP A 64 10.07 -5.94 -20.14
CA ASP A 64 10.70 -7.26 -19.98
C ASP A 64 10.35 -7.87 -18.61
N ILE A 65 10.46 -7.07 -17.53
CA ILE A 65 10.11 -7.51 -16.17
C ILE A 65 8.62 -7.87 -16.07
N ILE A 66 7.74 -7.08 -16.66
CA ILE A 66 6.30 -7.34 -16.63
C ILE A 66 5.97 -8.62 -17.38
N ASN A 67 6.56 -8.79 -18.57
CA ASN A 67 6.35 -9.97 -19.41
C ASN A 67 6.82 -11.25 -18.72
N GLU A 68 7.89 -11.19 -17.93
CA GLU A 68 8.35 -12.33 -17.12
C GLU A 68 7.48 -12.59 -15.88
N ALA A 69 6.94 -11.52 -15.28
CA ALA A 69 6.15 -11.63 -14.05
C ALA A 69 4.70 -12.05 -14.31
N ILE A 70 4.09 -11.58 -15.40
CA ILE A 70 2.69 -11.82 -15.75
C ILE A 70 2.63 -12.69 -17.01
N VAL A 71 2.94 -13.97 -16.82
CA VAL A 71 2.85 -14.96 -17.90
C VAL A 71 1.48 -15.63 -17.83
N ALA A 72 0.62 -15.35 -18.78
CA ALA A 72 -0.63 -16.07 -18.96
C ALA A 72 -0.45 -17.14 -20.04
N ASN A 73 -0.53 -18.40 -19.65
CA ASN A 73 -0.61 -19.53 -20.57
C ASN A 73 -2.06 -20.00 -20.66
N GLU A 74 -2.45 -20.63 -21.76
CA GLU A 74 -3.81 -21.20 -21.93
C GLU A 74 -4.24 -22.18 -20.81
N LYS A 75 -3.27 -22.72 -20.07
CA LYS A 75 -3.50 -23.72 -19.02
C LYS A 75 -3.31 -23.21 -17.59
N ASP A 76 -2.57 -22.12 -17.42
CA ASP A 76 -2.18 -21.62 -16.11
C ASP A 76 -2.63 -20.16 -15.94
N GLN A 77 -3.24 -19.87 -14.82
CA GLN A 77 -3.54 -18.49 -14.43
C GLN A 77 -2.23 -17.74 -14.15
N ALA A 78 -2.17 -16.46 -14.53
CA ALA A 78 -1.00 -15.60 -14.30
C ALA A 78 -0.66 -15.47 -12.80
N VAL A 79 -1.64 -15.65 -11.93
CA VAL A 79 -1.48 -15.58 -10.47
C VAL A 79 -2.26 -16.70 -9.82
N ALA A 80 -1.64 -17.43 -8.90
CA ALA A 80 -2.27 -18.49 -8.13
C ALA A 80 -1.93 -18.36 -6.64
N VAL A 81 -2.86 -18.82 -5.78
CA VAL A 81 -2.61 -18.88 -4.34
C VAL A 81 -2.17 -20.27 -3.92
N GLU A 82 -0.96 -20.40 -3.38
CA GLU A 82 -0.44 -21.66 -2.84
C GLU A 82 -0.82 -21.82 -1.36
N LEU A 83 -1.63 -22.84 -1.06
CA LEU A 83 -2.15 -23.08 0.28
C LEU A 83 -1.66 -24.41 0.88
N ASP A 84 -0.76 -25.12 0.20
CA ASP A 84 -0.40 -26.49 0.58
C ASP A 84 0.35 -26.55 1.91
N ARG A 85 1.13 -25.53 2.21
CA ARG A 85 1.89 -25.42 3.48
C ARG A 85 1.06 -25.00 4.69
N LEU A 86 -0.19 -24.59 4.49
CA LEU A 86 -1.05 -24.17 5.59
C LEU A 86 -1.73 -25.38 6.24
N ALA A 87 -1.70 -25.44 7.57
CA ALA A 87 -2.31 -26.51 8.38
C ALA A 87 -3.83 -26.31 8.57
N TYR A 88 -4.54 -25.83 7.52
CA TYR A 88 -6.00 -25.66 7.58
C TYR A 88 -6.76 -26.82 6.92
N PRO A 89 -7.99 -27.13 7.38
CA PRO A 89 -8.88 -28.08 6.73
C PRO A 89 -9.11 -27.72 5.26
N LYS A 90 -9.33 -28.75 4.43
CA LYS A 90 -9.55 -28.61 2.98
C LYS A 90 -10.65 -27.58 2.64
N ARG A 91 -11.78 -27.64 3.38
CA ARG A 91 -12.90 -26.70 3.21
C ARG A 91 -12.49 -25.22 3.37
N ILE A 92 -11.56 -24.91 4.30
CA ILE A 92 -11.08 -23.53 4.50
C ILE A 92 -10.17 -23.13 3.34
N LYS A 93 -9.31 -24.03 2.87
CA LYS A 93 -8.44 -23.77 1.71
C LYS A 93 -9.26 -23.51 0.43
N GLU A 94 -10.30 -24.30 0.19
CA GLU A 94 -11.21 -24.09 -0.93
C GLU A 94 -11.87 -22.71 -0.85
N ARG A 95 -12.37 -22.33 0.32
CA ARG A 95 -12.97 -21.02 0.52
C ARG A 95 -11.98 -19.86 0.26
N ILE A 96 -10.74 -20.02 0.68
CA ILE A 96 -9.71 -19.00 0.41
C ILE A 96 -9.46 -18.86 -1.10
N ARG A 97 -9.45 -19.97 -1.85
CA ARG A 97 -9.32 -19.93 -3.31
C ARG A 97 -10.50 -19.23 -3.97
N GLU A 98 -11.72 -19.57 -3.59
CA GLU A 98 -12.94 -18.94 -4.10
C GLU A 98 -12.94 -17.40 -3.87
N GLU A 99 -12.56 -16.97 -2.66
CA GLU A 99 -12.48 -15.53 -2.35
C GLU A 99 -11.34 -14.84 -3.12
N PHE A 100 -10.21 -15.53 -3.34
CA PHE A 100 -9.11 -15.03 -4.15
C PHE A 100 -9.50 -14.86 -5.61
N ASP A 101 -10.16 -15.87 -6.19
CA ASP A 101 -10.67 -15.82 -7.56
C ASP A 101 -11.67 -14.68 -7.73
N SER A 102 -12.56 -14.47 -6.76
CA SER A 102 -13.49 -13.34 -6.75
C SER A 102 -12.77 -11.96 -6.76
N VAL A 103 -11.64 -11.85 -6.08
CA VAL A 103 -10.82 -10.61 -6.12
C VAL A 103 -10.17 -10.44 -7.49
N LEU A 104 -9.66 -11.50 -8.11
CA LEU A 104 -9.09 -11.44 -9.46
C LEU A 104 -10.15 -11.02 -10.51
N GLU A 105 -11.37 -11.55 -10.39
CA GLU A 105 -12.50 -11.14 -11.23
C GLU A 105 -12.85 -9.65 -11.04
N LEU A 106 -12.93 -9.16 -9.79
CA LEU A 106 -13.18 -7.75 -9.50
C LEU A 106 -12.11 -6.82 -10.07
N LEU A 107 -10.85 -7.28 -10.12
CA LEU A 107 -9.75 -6.55 -10.75
C LEU A 107 -9.76 -6.68 -12.27
N ASN A 108 -10.52 -7.64 -12.83
CA ASN A 108 -10.41 -8.08 -14.22
C ASN A 108 -8.94 -8.39 -14.58
N PHE A 109 -8.32 -9.20 -13.71
CA PHE A 109 -6.86 -9.39 -13.73
C PHE A 109 -6.38 -10.05 -15.00
N ASP A 110 -7.14 -10.97 -15.59
CA ASP A 110 -6.80 -11.66 -16.84
C ASP A 110 -6.55 -10.68 -18.00
N THR A 111 -7.30 -9.57 -18.03
CA THR A 111 -7.17 -8.56 -19.09
C THR A 111 -6.27 -7.40 -18.67
N LYS A 112 -6.29 -7.03 -17.37
CA LYS A 112 -5.62 -5.82 -16.86
C LYS A 112 -4.36 -6.12 -16.04
N GLY A 113 -3.98 -7.39 -15.89
CA GLY A 113 -2.86 -7.79 -15.05
C GLY A 113 -1.55 -7.06 -15.36
N HIS A 114 -1.21 -6.95 -16.66
CA HIS A 114 -0.07 -6.18 -17.13
C HIS A 114 -0.12 -4.72 -16.68
N ASP A 115 -1.23 -4.04 -16.92
CA ASP A 115 -1.41 -2.63 -16.55
C ASP A 115 -1.35 -2.43 -15.03
N ILE A 116 -1.96 -3.35 -14.27
CA ILE A 116 -1.97 -3.32 -12.81
C ILE A 116 -0.54 -3.46 -12.28
N PHE A 117 0.19 -4.47 -12.78
CA PHE A 117 1.57 -4.71 -12.37
C PHE A 117 2.48 -3.56 -12.76
N ARG A 118 2.38 -3.03 -14.00
CA ARG A 118 3.15 -1.87 -14.45
C ARG A 118 2.94 -0.66 -13.55
N ARG A 119 1.68 -0.32 -13.24
CA ARG A 119 1.37 0.81 -12.35
C ARG A 119 1.97 0.62 -10.97
N TRP A 120 1.82 -0.58 -10.40
CA TRP A 120 2.41 -0.89 -9.11
C TRP A 120 3.93 -0.81 -9.14
N TYR A 121 4.56 -1.35 -10.16
CA TYR A 121 6.02 -1.39 -10.31
C TYR A 121 6.60 0.02 -10.48
N VAL A 122 6.03 0.85 -11.34
CA VAL A 122 6.50 2.21 -11.62
C VAL A 122 6.21 3.15 -10.46
N ASP A 123 4.98 3.15 -9.93
CA ASP A 123 4.56 4.09 -8.88
C ASP A 123 5.05 3.64 -7.48
N GLY A 124 5.51 2.38 -7.32
CA GLY A 124 5.87 1.77 -6.05
C GLY A 124 4.68 1.53 -5.12
N ARG A 125 3.47 1.85 -5.56
CA ARG A 125 2.21 1.76 -4.82
C ARG A 125 1.01 1.68 -5.75
N ILE A 126 -0.06 1.01 -5.29
CA ILE A 126 -1.33 0.98 -5.99
C ILE A 126 -2.47 1.09 -4.99
N PHE A 127 -3.50 1.88 -5.32
CA PHE A 127 -4.62 2.12 -4.43
C PHE A 127 -5.94 1.77 -5.11
N TYR A 128 -6.80 1.11 -4.35
CA TYR A 128 -8.16 0.80 -4.77
C TYR A 128 -9.16 1.22 -3.70
N HIS A 129 -10.19 1.93 -4.11
CA HIS A 129 -11.35 2.17 -3.28
C HIS A 129 -12.26 0.94 -3.33
N LYS A 130 -12.48 0.34 -2.16
CA LYS A 130 -13.39 -0.79 -2.00
C LYS A 130 -14.81 -0.28 -1.85
N VAL A 131 -15.66 -0.58 -2.82
CA VAL A 131 -17.09 -0.27 -2.76
C VAL A 131 -17.81 -1.43 -2.09
N ILE A 132 -18.48 -1.16 -0.97
CA ILE A 132 -19.24 -2.13 -0.19
C ILE A 132 -20.69 -1.66 -0.07
N ASP A 133 -21.65 -2.58 -0.20
CA ASP A 133 -23.06 -2.28 0.06
C ASP A 133 -23.29 -2.03 1.56
N GLN A 134 -23.53 -0.78 1.94
CA GLN A 134 -23.75 -0.40 3.33
C GLN A 134 -24.99 -1.06 3.95
N LYS A 135 -26.00 -1.41 3.13
CA LYS A 135 -27.22 -2.09 3.61
C LYS A 135 -26.98 -3.58 3.84
N ASN A 136 -26.06 -4.17 3.06
CA ASN A 136 -25.74 -5.59 3.13
C ASN A 136 -24.22 -5.84 3.12
N PRO A 137 -23.47 -5.48 4.19
CA PRO A 137 -22.01 -5.59 4.22
C PRO A 137 -21.50 -7.01 4.04
N ARG A 138 -22.36 -8.01 4.34
CA ARG A 138 -22.02 -9.43 4.19
C ARG A 138 -21.85 -9.89 2.74
N LYS A 139 -22.30 -9.08 1.77
CA LYS A 139 -22.05 -9.36 0.34
C LYS A 139 -20.60 -9.16 -0.06
N GLY A 140 -19.76 -8.60 0.83
CA GLY A 140 -18.35 -8.34 0.55
C GLY A 140 -18.13 -7.13 -0.35
N ILE A 141 -16.98 -7.11 -1.02
CA ILE A 141 -16.59 -6.04 -1.93
C ILE A 141 -17.37 -6.21 -3.25
N GLN A 142 -18.06 -5.16 -3.68
CA GLN A 142 -18.84 -5.16 -4.91
C GLN A 142 -18.05 -4.62 -6.12
N GLU A 143 -17.10 -3.74 -5.85
CA GLU A 143 -16.30 -3.11 -6.88
C GLU A 143 -14.96 -2.64 -6.31
N LEU A 144 -13.90 -2.71 -7.11
CA LEU A 144 -12.59 -2.14 -6.82
C LEU A 144 -12.31 -1.01 -7.81
N ARG A 145 -12.33 0.24 -7.32
CA ARG A 145 -12.04 1.42 -8.14
C ARG A 145 -10.60 1.83 -7.97
N TYR A 146 -9.85 1.79 -9.05
CA TYR A 146 -8.48 2.31 -9.04
C TYR A 146 -8.46 3.80 -8.71
N ILE A 147 -7.53 4.19 -7.84
CA ILE A 147 -7.27 5.59 -7.50
C ILE A 147 -5.82 5.90 -7.87
N ASP A 148 -5.62 7.00 -8.63
CA ASP A 148 -4.27 7.47 -8.96
C ASP A 148 -3.52 7.84 -7.67
N PRO A 149 -2.33 7.28 -7.42
CA PRO A 149 -1.51 7.61 -6.25
C PRO A 149 -1.27 9.12 -6.05
N LYS A 150 -1.30 9.91 -7.13
CA LYS A 150 -1.19 11.37 -7.04
C LYS A 150 -2.38 12.05 -6.37
N LYS A 151 -3.53 11.38 -6.25
CA LYS A 151 -4.75 11.90 -5.61
C LYS A 151 -4.89 11.46 -4.17
N ILE A 152 -4.04 10.57 -3.69
CA ILE A 152 -4.04 10.06 -2.31
C ILE A 152 -2.84 10.60 -1.57
N ARG A 153 -3.03 10.94 -0.31
CA ARG A 153 -1.94 11.29 0.61
C ARG A 153 -1.99 10.38 1.82
N LYS A 154 -0.87 9.77 2.13
CA LYS A 154 -0.68 9.05 3.39
C LYS A 154 -0.32 10.07 4.47
N VAL A 155 -1.06 10.09 5.55
CA VAL A 155 -0.81 10.96 6.70
C VAL A 155 -0.48 10.10 7.90
N LYS A 156 0.62 10.44 8.56
CA LYS A 156 1.09 9.80 9.76
C LYS A 156 0.98 10.78 10.91
N GLU A 157 0.04 10.53 11.81
CA GLU A 157 -0.17 11.34 13.00
C GLU A 157 0.65 10.76 14.15
N VAL A 158 1.63 11.53 14.62
CA VAL A 158 2.51 11.16 15.73
C VAL A 158 2.05 11.90 16.98
N SER A 159 1.53 11.19 17.96
CA SER A 159 1.20 11.74 19.27
C SER A 159 2.40 11.62 20.20
N LYS A 160 2.91 12.76 20.68
CA LYS A 160 4.03 12.83 21.62
C LYS A 160 3.52 13.18 23.02
N GLU A 161 4.14 12.63 24.03
CA GLU A 161 3.87 12.95 25.43
C GLU A 161 5.20 13.28 26.14
N MET A 162 5.21 14.40 26.88
CA MET A 162 6.37 14.75 27.70
C MET A 162 6.43 13.81 28.93
N LYS A 163 7.57 13.18 29.13
CA LYS A 163 7.82 12.37 30.33
C LYS A 163 7.87 13.30 31.54
N LYS A 164 6.99 13.09 32.51
CA LYS A 164 6.97 13.87 33.76
C LYS A 164 8.35 13.85 34.43
N GLY A 165 8.92 15.06 34.62
CA GLY A 165 10.23 15.26 35.27
C GLY A 165 11.45 15.25 34.36
N THR A 166 11.29 15.15 33.05
CA THR A 166 12.38 15.27 32.07
C THR A 166 11.90 16.06 30.84
N SER A 167 12.81 16.75 30.14
CA SER A 167 12.50 17.42 28.87
C SER A 167 12.48 16.44 27.67
N VAL A 168 12.23 15.17 27.89
CA VAL A 168 12.24 14.16 26.83
C VAL A 168 10.82 13.91 26.33
N GLU A 169 10.63 14.09 25.02
CA GLU A 169 9.41 13.75 24.34
C GLU A 169 9.41 12.26 23.96
N LEU A 170 8.37 11.54 24.34
CA LEU A 170 8.15 10.15 23.98
C LEU A 170 7.03 10.04 22.96
N VAL A 171 7.26 9.26 21.92
CA VAL A 171 6.22 8.92 20.94
C VAL A 171 5.26 7.92 21.59
N LYS A 172 4.02 8.37 21.87
CA LYS A 172 2.98 7.57 22.50
C LYS A 172 2.19 6.73 21.52
N ARG A 173 1.83 7.32 20.39
CA ARG A 173 0.97 6.70 19.39
C ARG A 173 1.31 7.20 18.00
N VAL A 174 1.30 6.28 17.03
CA VAL A 174 1.41 6.59 15.62
C VAL A 174 0.16 6.04 14.94
N ASN A 175 -0.64 6.93 14.34
CA ASN A 175 -1.77 6.56 13.50
C ASN A 175 -1.40 6.84 12.04
N GLU A 176 -1.71 5.91 11.15
CA GLU A 176 -1.55 6.11 9.71
C GLU A 176 -2.92 6.06 9.05
N TYR A 177 -3.22 7.02 8.21
CA TYR A 177 -4.46 7.08 7.43
C TYR A 177 -4.23 7.71 6.06
N TYR A 178 -5.15 7.47 5.15
CA TYR A 178 -5.09 7.98 3.79
C TYR A 178 -6.18 9.02 3.56
N LEU A 179 -5.80 10.16 2.97
CA LEU A 179 -6.71 11.21 2.53
C LEU A 179 -6.85 11.12 1.00
N TYR A 180 -8.12 11.15 0.53
CA TYR A 180 -8.51 11.14 -0.87
C TYR A 180 -9.42 12.30 -1.18
#